data_5c29c181792c9644740969b6e38b1bc9
#
_entry.id   5c29c181792c9644740969b6e38b1bc9
#
_cell.length_a   1.000
_cell.length_b   1.000
_cell.length_c   1.000
_cell.angle_alpha   90.00
_cell.angle_beta   90.00
_cell.angle_gamma   90.00
#
_symmetry.space_group_name_H-M   'P 1'
#
loop_
_entity.id
_entity.type
_entity.pdbx_description
1 polymer ?
#
loop_
_entity_poly.entity_id
_entity_poly.type
_entity_poly.pdbx_seq_one_letter_code
_entity_poly.pdbx_strand_id
1 'polypeptide(L)'
;VITANPNITVMFAPYDEFAKGVKIAVDEAGMSGQVSIYSADISTADIAAMREPGSAWKATAATNPAVVGEVSVRALAMLMAGEDPGAQVIVPPTLITQQQLNDGNITNMEELAAKLPAFAHADVAAPDWMPLPSAPSQN
;
A
#
# COMPACT_ATOMS: atom_id res chain seq x y z
N VAL A 1 4.59 25.01 -5.53
CA VAL A 1 5.78 24.39 -4.88
C VAL A 1 6.86 24.13 -5.91
N ILE A 2 6.59 23.36 -6.98
CA ILE A 2 7.57 22.98 -8.02
C ILE A 2 8.17 24.21 -8.70
N THR A 3 7.35 25.15 -9.15
CA THR A 3 7.78 26.40 -9.79
C THR A 3 8.74 27.23 -8.93
N ALA A 4 8.53 27.22 -7.61
CA ALA A 4 9.38 27.95 -6.66
C ALA A 4 10.65 27.18 -6.26
N ASN A 5 10.73 25.88 -6.58
CA ASN A 5 11.83 24.99 -6.21
C ASN A 5 12.25 24.12 -7.40
N PRO A 6 12.86 24.70 -8.45
CA PRO A 6 13.16 23.98 -9.69
C PRO A 6 14.20 22.85 -9.54
N ASN A 7 14.92 22.83 -8.42
CA ASN A 7 15.96 21.83 -8.13
C ASN A 7 15.47 20.69 -7.23
N ILE A 8 14.15 20.59 -6.98
CA ILE A 8 13.60 19.50 -6.17
C ILE A 8 13.79 18.15 -6.87
N THR A 9 14.19 17.14 -6.13
CA THR A 9 14.44 15.78 -6.66
C THR A 9 13.58 14.71 -5.99
N VAL A 10 13.00 15.02 -4.82
CA VAL A 10 12.18 14.08 -4.06
C VAL A 10 10.95 14.78 -3.51
N MET A 11 9.80 14.14 -3.61
CA MET A 11 8.56 14.55 -2.97
C MET A 11 7.95 13.39 -2.20
N PHE A 12 7.58 13.64 -0.94
CA PHE A 12 6.81 12.71 -0.14
C PHE A 12 5.36 13.20 -0.04
N ALA A 13 4.43 12.33 -0.42
CA ALA A 13 3.00 12.55 -0.28
C ALA A 13 2.45 11.58 0.78
N PRO A 14 1.96 12.06 1.93
CA PRO A 14 1.58 11.19 3.05
C PRO A 14 0.28 10.39 2.80
N TYR A 15 -0.30 10.48 1.60
CA TYR A 15 -1.51 9.80 1.19
C TYR A 15 -1.56 9.64 -0.34
N ASP A 16 -2.11 8.53 -0.84
CA ASP A 16 -2.13 8.19 -2.27
C ASP A 16 -2.84 9.23 -3.14
N GLU A 17 -3.98 9.77 -2.69
CA GLU A 17 -4.70 10.81 -3.43
C GLU A 17 -3.84 12.09 -3.58
N PHE A 18 -3.03 12.41 -2.57
CA PHE A 18 -2.07 13.52 -2.68
C PHE A 18 -0.94 13.18 -3.66
N ALA A 19 -0.49 11.92 -3.68
CA ALA A 19 0.54 11.47 -4.61
C ALA A 19 0.08 11.56 -6.06
N LYS A 20 -1.20 11.28 -6.36
CA LYS A 20 -1.78 11.49 -7.69
C LYS A 20 -1.72 12.96 -8.11
N GLY A 21 -2.09 13.87 -7.22
CA GLY A 21 -2.00 15.31 -7.47
C GLY A 21 -0.56 15.78 -7.66
N VAL A 22 0.38 15.26 -6.86
CA VAL A 22 1.82 15.55 -7.01
C VAL A 22 2.34 15.02 -8.34
N LYS A 23 1.96 13.79 -8.73
CA LYS A 23 2.36 13.20 -10.02
C LYS A 23 1.91 14.07 -11.19
N ILE A 24 0.64 14.48 -11.21
CA ILE A 24 0.09 15.36 -12.26
C ILE A 24 0.92 16.66 -12.34
N ALA A 25 1.19 17.31 -11.21
CA ALA A 25 1.96 18.56 -11.19
C ALA A 25 3.42 18.36 -11.66
N VAL A 26 4.04 17.23 -11.34
CA VAL A 26 5.40 16.87 -11.79
C VAL A 26 5.42 16.62 -13.30
N ASP A 27 4.42 15.91 -13.83
CA ASP A 27 4.29 15.61 -15.26
C ASP A 27 4.04 16.90 -16.07
N GLU A 28 3.12 17.77 -15.62
CA GLU A 28 2.84 19.08 -16.25
C GLU A 28 4.05 20.01 -16.26
N ALA A 29 4.90 19.91 -15.23
CA ALA A 29 6.15 20.67 -15.15
C ALA A 29 7.29 20.07 -16.01
N GLY A 30 7.08 18.90 -16.64
CA GLY A 30 8.11 18.18 -17.39
C GLY A 30 9.25 17.63 -16.52
N MET A 31 9.00 17.43 -15.22
CA MET A 31 10.03 17.04 -14.23
C MET A 31 10.01 15.56 -13.86
N SER A 32 9.25 14.71 -14.56
CA SER A 32 9.08 13.29 -14.24
C SER A 32 10.38 12.48 -14.29
N GLY A 33 11.38 12.94 -15.05
CA GLY A 33 12.74 12.36 -15.07
C GLY A 33 13.68 12.87 -13.96
N GLN A 34 13.30 13.95 -13.24
CA GLN A 34 14.10 14.58 -12.21
C GLN A 34 13.59 14.28 -10.80
N VAL A 35 12.25 14.22 -10.63
CA VAL A 35 11.59 14.07 -9.33
C VAL A 35 11.21 12.61 -9.11
N SER A 36 11.46 12.13 -7.89
CA SER A 36 10.94 10.84 -7.39
C SER A 36 9.88 11.08 -6.33
N ILE A 37 8.71 10.46 -6.50
CA ILE A 37 7.58 10.57 -5.59
C ILE A 37 7.50 9.29 -4.74
N TYR A 38 7.33 9.48 -3.44
CA TYR A 38 7.10 8.44 -2.45
C TYR A 38 5.83 8.75 -1.68
N SER A 39 5.07 7.72 -1.30
CA SER A 39 3.75 7.92 -0.67
C SER A 39 3.41 6.89 0.40
N ALA A 40 2.24 7.05 0.97
CA ALA A 40 1.55 6.05 1.76
C ALA A 40 0.21 5.68 1.09
N ASP A 41 -0.25 4.46 1.37
CA ASP A 41 -1.43 3.80 0.81
C ASP A 41 -1.33 3.45 -0.69
N ILE A 42 -2.28 2.63 -1.15
CA ILE A 42 -2.34 2.16 -2.53
C ILE A 42 -3.74 1.70 -2.91
N SER A 43 -4.11 1.95 -4.14
CA SER A 43 -5.31 1.45 -4.81
C SER A 43 -4.99 0.90 -6.21
N THR A 44 -5.96 0.28 -6.86
CA THR A 44 -5.80 -0.15 -8.26
C THR A 44 -5.48 1.03 -9.19
N ALA A 45 -6.05 2.21 -8.95
CA ALA A 45 -5.75 3.40 -9.73
C ALA A 45 -4.31 3.89 -9.52
N ASP A 46 -3.78 3.75 -8.31
CA ASP A 46 -2.40 4.13 -8.00
C ASP A 46 -1.40 3.16 -8.63
N ILE A 47 -1.72 1.86 -8.62
CA ILE A 47 -0.93 0.86 -9.35
C ILE A 47 -0.82 1.25 -10.83
N ALA A 48 -1.92 1.64 -11.46
CA ALA A 48 -1.91 2.09 -12.86
C ALA A 48 -1.03 3.34 -13.03
N ALA A 49 -1.18 4.36 -12.16
CA ALA A 49 -0.41 5.60 -12.21
C ALA A 49 1.10 5.37 -11.96
N MET A 50 1.45 4.48 -11.03
CA MET A 50 2.85 4.09 -10.79
C MET A 50 3.48 3.38 -12.00
N ARG A 51 2.70 2.55 -12.70
CA ARG A 51 3.16 1.75 -13.86
C ARG A 51 3.18 2.53 -15.17
N GLU A 52 2.66 3.73 -15.23
CA GLU A 52 2.76 4.54 -16.45
C GLU A 52 4.22 4.70 -16.89
N PRO A 53 4.52 4.59 -18.19
CA PRO A 53 5.88 4.81 -18.71
C PRO A 53 6.43 6.18 -18.29
N GLY A 54 7.59 6.19 -17.64
CA GLY A 54 8.23 7.43 -17.17
C GLY A 54 7.63 8.02 -15.89
N SER A 55 6.69 7.35 -15.23
CA SER A 55 6.09 7.83 -13.98
C SER A 55 7.15 8.17 -12.93
N ALA A 56 7.01 9.35 -12.33
CA ALA A 56 7.83 9.81 -11.23
C ALA A 56 7.55 9.08 -9.91
N TRP A 57 6.43 8.38 -9.78
CA TRP A 57 6.00 7.70 -8.54
C TRP A 57 6.72 6.37 -8.38
N LYS A 58 7.71 6.32 -7.48
CA LYS A 58 8.68 5.22 -7.37
C LYS A 58 8.32 4.15 -6.35
N ALA A 59 7.70 4.56 -5.23
CA ALA A 59 7.28 3.62 -4.20
C ALA A 59 6.19 4.20 -3.30
N THR A 60 5.48 3.29 -2.64
CA THR A 60 4.53 3.58 -1.58
C THR A 60 4.68 2.56 -0.45
N ALA A 61 4.29 2.94 0.76
CA ALA A 61 4.14 2.03 1.90
C ALA A 61 2.65 1.89 2.22
N ALA A 62 2.11 0.69 2.11
CA ALA A 62 0.67 0.48 2.25
C ALA A 62 0.33 -0.75 3.10
N THR A 63 -0.82 -0.69 3.77
CA THR A 63 -1.48 -1.85 4.37
C THR A 63 -2.63 -2.30 3.48
N ASN A 64 -2.90 -3.60 3.47
CA ASN A 64 -4.08 -4.12 2.78
C ASN A 64 -5.34 -3.85 3.62
N PRO A 65 -6.32 -3.08 3.13
CA PRO A 65 -7.53 -2.77 3.88
C PRO A 65 -8.32 -4.01 4.32
N ALA A 66 -8.31 -5.09 3.51
CA ALA A 66 -8.94 -6.35 3.88
C ALA A 66 -8.26 -6.99 5.09
N VAL A 67 -6.93 -6.96 5.14
CA VAL A 67 -6.14 -7.47 6.29
C VAL A 67 -6.38 -6.60 7.52
N VAL A 68 -6.48 -5.29 7.39
CA VAL A 68 -6.84 -4.40 8.50
C VAL A 68 -8.22 -4.74 9.07
N GLY A 69 -9.20 -4.98 8.20
CA GLY A 69 -10.54 -5.42 8.60
C GLY A 69 -10.51 -6.77 9.31
N GLU A 70 -9.79 -7.74 8.77
CA GLU A 70 -9.62 -9.07 9.36
C GLU A 70 -8.99 -9.01 10.74
N VAL A 71 -7.88 -8.28 10.90
CA VAL A 71 -7.19 -8.09 12.18
C VAL A 71 -8.10 -7.41 13.21
N SER A 72 -8.90 -6.44 12.77
CA SER A 72 -9.87 -5.73 13.64
C SER A 72 -10.93 -6.69 14.19
N VAL A 73 -11.47 -7.58 13.34
CA VAL A 73 -12.44 -8.59 13.76
C VAL A 73 -11.80 -9.61 14.70
N ARG A 74 -10.57 -10.04 14.43
CA ARG A 74 -9.83 -10.95 15.33
C ARG A 74 -9.59 -10.33 16.69
N ALA A 75 -9.14 -9.08 16.73
CA ALA A 75 -8.92 -8.36 17.99
C ALA A 75 -10.22 -8.22 18.81
N LEU A 76 -11.34 -7.93 18.14
CA LEU A 76 -12.64 -7.90 18.79
C LEU A 76 -13.05 -9.28 19.37
N ALA A 77 -12.84 -10.35 18.63
CA ALA A 77 -13.15 -11.70 19.07
C ALA A 77 -12.30 -12.12 20.28
N MET A 78 -11.01 -11.74 20.34
CA MET A 78 -10.16 -11.93 21.53
C MET A 78 -10.73 -11.22 22.74
N LEU A 79 -11.11 -9.95 22.62
CA LEU A 79 -11.74 -9.20 23.70
C LEU A 79 -13.04 -9.86 24.19
N MET A 80 -13.86 -10.37 23.29
CA MET A 80 -15.09 -11.08 23.64
C MET A 80 -14.81 -12.43 24.36
N ALA A 81 -13.67 -13.06 24.05
CA ALA A 81 -13.19 -14.26 24.75
C ALA A 81 -12.51 -13.97 26.09
N GLY A 82 -12.36 -12.71 26.47
CA GLY A 82 -11.67 -12.29 27.69
C GLY A 82 -10.14 -12.25 27.55
N GLU A 83 -9.62 -12.30 26.32
CA GLU A 83 -8.19 -12.19 26.04
C GLU A 83 -7.83 -10.74 25.64
N ASP A 84 -6.62 -10.30 26.00
CA ASP A 84 -6.11 -8.98 25.65
C ASP A 84 -5.32 -9.07 24.33
N PRO A 85 -5.77 -8.42 23.23
CA PRO A 85 -5.01 -8.37 21.98
C PRO A 85 -3.77 -7.45 22.05
N GLY A 86 -3.53 -6.82 23.20
CA GLY A 86 -2.47 -5.85 23.42
C GLY A 86 -2.95 -4.39 23.30
N ALA A 87 -2.18 -3.49 23.90
CA ALA A 87 -2.49 -2.06 23.91
C ALA A 87 -2.44 -1.40 22.52
N GLN A 88 -1.76 -2.03 21.58
CA GLN A 88 -1.68 -1.60 20.19
C GLN A 88 -1.75 -2.81 19.27
N VAL A 89 -2.67 -2.78 18.33
CA VAL A 89 -2.82 -3.79 17.27
C VAL A 89 -2.41 -3.13 15.96
N ILE A 90 -1.19 -3.41 15.53
CA ILE A 90 -0.58 -2.75 14.36
C ILE A 90 -0.46 -3.73 13.21
N VAL A 91 -1.09 -3.43 12.09
CA VAL A 91 -0.84 -4.12 10.82
C VAL A 91 0.38 -3.44 10.15
N PRO A 92 1.51 -4.14 10.00
CA PRO A 92 2.70 -3.53 9.42
C PRO A 92 2.46 -3.17 7.94
N PRO A 93 2.91 -1.97 7.49
CA PRO A 93 2.85 -1.62 6.09
C PRO A 93 3.87 -2.41 5.28
N THR A 94 3.54 -2.68 4.03
CA THR A 94 4.41 -3.30 3.04
C THR A 94 4.95 -2.23 2.09
N LEU A 95 6.26 -2.24 1.83
CA LEU A 95 6.87 -1.42 0.78
C LEU A 95 6.52 -2.01 -0.58
N ILE A 96 5.95 -1.18 -1.44
CA ILE A 96 5.57 -1.51 -2.81
C ILE A 96 6.28 -0.55 -3.74
N THR A 97 7.09 -1.08 -4.65
CA THR A 97 7.87 -0.28 -5.60
C THR A 97 7.29 -0.38 -7.00
N GLN A 98 7.46 0.67 -7.78
CA GLN A 98 7.14 0.71 -9.21
C GLN A 98 7.80 -0.48 -9.96
N GLN A 99 9.04 -0.81 -9.61
CA GLN A 99 9.76 -1.93 -10.20
C GLN A 99 9.07 -3.26 -9.93
N GLN A 100 8.68 -3.55 -8.67
CA GLN A 100 7.94 -4.77 -8.32
C GLN A 100 6.62 -4.88 -9.09
N LEU A 101 5.89 -3.77 -9.23
CA LEU A 101 4.63 -3.73 -9.99
C LEU A 101 4.85 -4.07 -11.47
N ASN A 102 5.91 -3.54 -12.07
CA ASN A 102 6.25 -3.77 -13.48
C ASN A 102 6.77 -5.19 -13.72
N ASP A 103 7.77 -5.63 -12.96
CA ASP A 103 8.39 -6.95 -13.11
C ASP A 103 7.39 -8.07 -12.82
N GLY A 104 6.50 -7.85 -11.85
CA GLY A 104 5.41 -8.77 -11.51
C GLY A 104 4.21 -8.68 -12.45
N ASN A 105 4.16 -7.71 -13.36
CA ASN A 105 2.96 -7.38 -14.15
C ASN A 105 1.70 -7.26 -13.29
N ILE A 106 1.81 -6.55 -12.14
CA ILE A 106 0.73 -6.35 -11.17
C ILE A 106 -0.12 -5.17 -11.63
N THR A 107 -1.42 -5.38 -11.84
CA THR A 107 -2.33 -4.37 -12.39
C THR A 107 -3.45 -3.95 -11.45
N ASN A 108 -3.66 -4.70 -10.37
CA ASN A 108 -4.73 -4.48 -9.41
C ASN A 108 -4.35 -5.00 -8.01
N MET A 109 -5.20 -4.71 -7.04
CA MET A 109 -4.99 -5.06 -5.62
C MET A 109 -5.01 -6.57 -5.35
N GLU A 110 -5.78 -7.34 -6.12
CA GLU A 110 -5.86 -8.80 -5.99
C GLU A 110 -4.54 -9.45 -6.43
N GLU A 111 -4.02 -9.06 -7.59
CA GLU A 111 -2.71 -9.51 -8.08
C GLU A 111 -1.58 -9.07 -7.14
N LEU A 112 -1.67 -7.86 -6.57
CA LEU A 112 -0.73 -7.36 -5.58
C LEU A 112 -0.70 -8.28 -4.35
N ALA A 113 -1.84 -8.60 -3.78
CA ALA A 113 -1.94 -9.51 -2.64
C ALA A 113 -1.46 -10.92 -2.98
N ALA A 114 -1.78 -11.44 -4.17
CA ALA A 114 -1.35 -12.76 -4.62
C ALA A 114 0.18 -12.87 -4.77
N LYS A 115 0.86 -11.78 -5.13
CA LYS A 115 2.31 -11.76 -5.41
C LYS A 115 3.18 -11.25 -4.27
N LEU A 116 2.60 -10.54 -3.30
CA LEU A 116 3.28 -10.03 -2.12
C LEU A 116 2.63 -10.58 -0.84
N PRO A 117 3.11 -11.74 -0.33
CA PRO A 117 2.54 -12.36 0.87
C PRO A 117 2.49 -11.43 2.10
N ALA A 118 3.50 -10.57 2.27
CA ALA A 118 3.53 -9.59 3.36
C ALA A 118 2.41 -8.52 3.25
N PHE A 119 1.85 -8.32 2.06
CA PHE A 119 0.68 -7.46 1.84
C PHE A 119 -0.65 -8.21 2.02
N ALA A 120 -0.63 -9.53 1.80
CA ALA A 120 -1.82 -10.38 1.85
C ALA A 120 -2.20 -10.82 3.26
N HIS A 121 -1.25 -10.86 4.20
CA HIS A 121 -1.44 -11.42 5.53
C HIS A 121 -0.74 -10.61 6.60
N ALA A 122 -1.32 -10.64 7.82
CA ALA A 122 -0.66 -10.17 9.04
C ALA A 122 -0.99 -11.13 10.19
N ASP A 123 0.04 -11.68 10.81
CA ASP A 123 -0.07 -12.54 12.00
C ASP A 123 -0.21 -11.69 13.27
N VAL A 124 -1.26 -10.85 13.28
CA VAL A 124 -1.57 -9.92 14.37
C VAL A 124 -2.93 -10.28 14.93
N ALA A 125 -3.07 -10.28 16.26
CA ALA A 125 -4.29 -10.71 16.96
C ALA A 125 -4.78 -12.09 16.44
N ALA A 126 -3.87 -13.04 16.31
CA ALA A 126 -4.14 -14.38 15.75
C ALA A 126 -3.87 -15.46 16.82
N PRO A 127 -4.77 -15.65 17.81
CA PRO A 127 -4.62 -16.70 18.80
C PRO A 127 -4.85 -18.09 18.17
N ASP A 128 -4.20 -19.12 18.72
CA ASP A 128 -4.22 -20.49 18.18
C ASP A 128 -5.64 -21.10 18.05
N TRP A 129 -6.59 -20.66 18.88
CA TRP A 129 -7.97 -21.16 18.81
C TRP A 129 -8.80 -20.54 17.68
N MET A 130 -8.32 -19.46 17.05
CA MET A 130 -9.03 -18.76 15.97
C MET A 130 -8.41 -19.13 14.62
N PRO A 131 -9.08 -19.97 13.80
CA PRO A 131 -8.56 -20.27 12.48
C PRO A 131 -8.47 -19.01 11.62
N LEU A 132 -7.37 -18.85 10.92
CA LEU A 132 -7.27 -17.82 9.88
C LEU A 132 -8.31 -18.10 8.81
N PRO A 133 -8.96 -17.05 8.25
CA PRO A 133 -9.84 -17.22 7.11
C PRO A 133 -9.09 -17.95 5.99
N SER A 134 -9.64 -19.07 5.52
CA SER A 134 -9.12 -19.68 4.30
C SER A 134 -9.30 -18.71 3.14
N ALA A 135 -8.25 -18.54 2.32
CA ALA A 135 -8.38 -17.79 1.09
C ALA A 135 -9.62 -18.27 0.32
N PRO A 136 -10.44 -17.37 -0.26
CA PRO A 136 -11.59 -17.76 -1.03
C PRO A 136 -11.13 -18.73 -2.12
N SER A 137 -11.74 -19.92 -2.15
CA SER A 137 -11.49 -20.89 -3.21
C SER A 137 -11.85 -20.24 -4.55
N GLN A 138 -10.85 -20.05 -5.38
CA GLN A 138 -11.09 -19.64 -6.76
C GLN A 138 -11.87 -20.75 -7.45
N ASN A 139 -13.19 -20.56 -7.61
CA ASN A 139 -14.03 -21.36 -8.47
C ASN A 139 -14.10 -20.72 -9.86
#